data_36c118ba93fe83bcf1856b4792ca8d3c
#
_entry.id   36c118ba93fe83bcf1856b4792ca8d3c
#
_cell.length_a   1.000
_cell.length_b   1.000
_cell.length_c   1.000
_cell.angle_alpha   90.00
_cell.angle_beta   90.00
_cell.angle_gamma   90.00
#
_symmetry.space_group_name_H-M   'P 1'
#
loop_
_entity.id
_entity.type
_entity.pdbx_description
1 polymer ?
#
loop_
_entity_poly.entity_id
_entity_poly.type
_entity_poly.pdbx_seq_one_letter_code
_entity_poly.pdbx_strand_id
1 'polypeptide(L)'
;PILLIDHHPDPEIKTDWLFSDINVSSTAELVFHFLEETRLISYLDKESASMLLTGIMADTGSFSHNADRPATYRIVSRLIEMGADKERINTLLFNNFSEKRMRLLGHCLSQKMEIFPSCHSALMWLSKEELKEYDFHHGDTEGFVNYPLSVKGIVFTAFFMEMSNYIKISFRSKGNFAANEFS
;
A
#
# COMPACT_ATOMS: atom_id res chain seq x y z
N PRO A 1 -23.85 -18.26 1.89
CA PRO A 1 -23.68 -17.09 1.02
C PRO A 1 -22.36 -16.38 1.34
N ILE A 2 -21.69 -15.88 0.31
CA ILE A 2 -20.43 -15.16 0.37
C ILE A 2 -20.67 -13.75 -0.19
N LEU A 3 -20.32 -12.72 0.57
CA LEU A 3 -20.24 -11.33 0.12
C LEU A 3 -18.78 -10.97 -0.10
N LEU A 4 -18.42 -10.47 -1.27
CA LEU A 4 -17.14 -9.86 -1.56
C LEU A 4 -17.29 -8.35 -1.51
N ILE A 5 -16.40 -7.68 -0.75
CA ILE A 5 -16.23 -6.24 -0.75
C ILE A 5 -14.80 -5.98 -1.24
N ASP A 6 -14.64 -5.37 -2.42
CA ASP A 6 -13.33 -5.19 -3.04
C ASP A 6 -13.30 -3.96 -3.95
N HIS A 7 -12.19 -3.21 -3.94
CA HIS A 7 -11.99 -2.03 -4.78
C HIS A 7 -11.05 -2.30 -5.98
N HIS A 8 -10.56 -3.53 -6.14
CA HIS A 8 -9.74 -3.89 -7.28
C HIS A 8 -10.57 -4.16 -8.53
N PRO A 9 -10.03 -3.92 -9.74
CA PRO A 9 -10.71 -4.31 -10.96
C PRO A 9 -10.79 -5.83 -11.09
N ASP A 10 -11.90 -6.32 -11.65
CA ASP A 10 -12.11 -7.71 -12.08
C ASP A 10 -11.77 -8.79 -11.02
N PRO A 11 -12.42 -8.78 -9.84
CA PRO A 11 -12.16 -9.79 -8.83
C PRO A 11 -12.55 -11.18 -9.32
N GLU A 12 -11.63 -12.13 -9.30
CA GLU A 12 -11.81 -13.50 -9.85
C GLU A 12 -12.63 -14.42 -8.93
N ILE A 13 -12.96 -14.00 -7.72
CA ILE A 13 -13.64 -14.82 -6.71
C ILE A 13 -15.14 -14.89 -7.01
N LYS A 14 -15.68 -16.11 -7.20
CA LYS A 14 -17.13 -16.33 -7.33
C LYS A 14 -17.83 -16.14 -6.00
N THR A 15 -18.77 -15.20 -5.94
CA THR A 15 -19.53 -14.82 -4.74
C THR A 15 -21.02 -14.74 -5.01
N ASP A 16 -21.84 -14.84 -3.96
CA ASP A 16 -23.29 -14.65 -4.06
C ASP A 16 -23.64 -13.16 -4.22
N TRP A 17 -22.84 -12.27 -3.58
CA TRP A 17 -22.99 -10.82 -3.67
C TRP A 17 -21.64 -10.15 -3.83
N LEU A 18 -21.63 -9.10 -4.65
CA LEU A 18 -20.47 -8.27 -4.91
C LEU A 18 -20.80 -6.81 -4.57
N PHE A 19 -20.01 -6.20 -3.68
CA PHE A 19 -20.03 -4.77 -3.39
C PHE A 19 -18.66 -4.21 -3.80
N SER A 20 -18.58 -3.65 -5.00
CA SER A 20 -17.31 -3.22 -5.60
C SER A 20 -17.40 -1.84 -6.22
N ASP A 21 -16.39 -1.02 -6.01
CA ASP A 21 -16.17 0.26 -6.69
C ASP A 21 -14.66 0.54 -6.83
N ILE A 22 -14.15 0.52 -8.04
CA ILE A 22 -12.74 0.77 -8.35
C ILE A 22 -12.32 2.23 -8.17
N ASN A 23 -13.28 3.14 -7.96
CA ASN A 23 -13.00 4.56 -7.82
C ASN A 23 -12.77 4.98 -6.36
N VAL A 24 -12.97 4.13 -5.38
CA VAL A 24 -12.67 4.44 -3.97
C VAL A 24 -11.19 4.30 -3.68
N SER A 25 -10.71 4.92 -2.61
CA SER A 25 -9.30 4.95 -2.25
C SER A 25 -8.78 3.60 -1.70
N SER A 26 -9.68 2.79 -1.16
CA SER A 26 -9.35 1.52 -0.48
C SER A 26 -10.60 0.67 -0.24
N THR A 27 -10.40 -0.62 -0.02
CA THR A 27 -11.48 -1.50 0.46
C THR A 27 -12.04 -1.03 1.81
N ALA A 28 -11.22 -0.41 2.66
CA ALA A 28 -11.70 0.16 3.94
C ALA A 28 -12.69 1.32 3.74
N GLU A 29 -12.48 2.19 2.73
CA GLU A 29 -13.46 3.20 2.33
C GLU A 29 -14.74 2.54 1.85
N LEU A 30 -14.65 1.48 1.05
CA LEU A 30 -15.81 0.76 0.53
C LEU A 30 -16.59 0.07 1.66
N VAL A 31 -15.92 -0.51 2.65
CA VAL A 31 -16.57 -1.04 3.87
C VAL A 31 -17.31 0.06 4.61
N PHE A 32 -16.75 1.26 4.74
CA PHE A 32 -17.46 2.39 5.35
C PHE A 32 -18.74 2.72 4.58
N HIS A 33 -18.72 2.80 3.27
CA HIS A 33 -19.90 3.01 2.43
C HIS A 33 -20.95 1.88 2.63
N PHE A 34 -20.51 0.63 2.65
CA PHE A 34 -21.39 -0.50 2.91
C PHE A 34 -22.11 -0.38 4.26
N LEU A 35 -21.40 0.03 5.31
CA LEU A 35 -21.98 0.25 6.64
C LEU A 35 -22.97 1.42 6.64
N GLU A 36 -22.75 2.47 5.87
CA GLU A 36 -23.71 3.56 5.70
C GLU A 36 -24.97 3.10 4.99
N GLU A 37 -24.86 2.46 3.85
CA GLU A 37 -25.99 1.99 3.04
C GLU A 37 -26.86 0.97 3.78
N THR A 38 -26.23 0.10 4.56
CA THR A 38 -26.92 -0.90 5.38
C THR A 38 -27.41 -0.37 6.72
N ARG A 39 -27.13 0.93 7.04
CA ARG A 39 -27.43 1.57 8.33
C ARG A 39 -26.73 0.95 9.54
N LEU A 40 -25.64 0.21 9.30
CA LEU A 40 -24.83 -0.40 10.35
C LEU A 40 -23.75 0.56 10.89
N ILE A 41 -23.64 1.75 10.35
CA ILE A 41 -22.65 2.77 10.75
C ILE A 41 -22.72 3.13 12.23
N SER A 42 -23.93 3.04 12.84
CA SER A 42 -24.13 3.31 14.26
C SER A 42 -23.49 2.30 15.22
N TYR A 43 -23.06 1.16 14.71
CA TYR A 43 -22.34 0.14 15.47
C TYR A 43 -20.82 0.31 15.44
N LEU A 44 -20.30 1.27 14.64
CA LEU A 44 -18.89 1.60 14.66
C LEU A 44 -18.50 2.24 15.98
N ASP A 45 -17.60 1.58 16.68
CA ASP A 45 -16.93 2.11 17.85
C ASP A 45 -15.57 2.76 17.46
N LYS A 46 -14.89 3.32 18.46
CA LYS A 46 -13.56 3.95 18.26
C LYS A 46 -12.53 2.99 17.66
N GLU A 47 -12.55 1.72 18.05
CA GLU A 47 -11.59 0.73 17.59
C GLU A 47 -11.83 0.39 16.11
N SER A 48 -13.08 0.11 15.76
CA SER A 48 -13.49 -0.13 14.37
C SER A 48 -13.24 1.08 13.48
N ALA A 49 -13.51 2.30 13.95
CA ALA A 49 -13.18 3.53 13.24
C ALA A 49 -11.67 3.67 13.01
N SER A 50 -10.86 3.33 14.01
CA SER A 50 -9.39 3.34 13.88
C SER A 50 -8.90 2.30 12.88
N MET A 51 -9.50 1.11 12.82
CA MET A 51 -9.16 0.07 11.84
C MET A 51 -9.48 0.49 10.41
N LEU A 52 -10.65 1.09 10.18
CA LEU A 52 -11.02 1.62 8.86
C LEU A 52 -10.09 2.76 8.43
N LEU A 53 -9.76 3.69 9.33
CA LEU A 53 -8.81 4.76 9.04
C LEU A 53 -7.41 4.20 8.74
N THR A 54 -6.99 3.15 9.45
CA THR A 54 -5.71 2.47 9.19
C THR A 54 -5.69 1.88 7.78
N GLY A 55 -6.75 1.21 7.33
CA GLY A 55 -6.84 0.68 5.97
C GLY A 55 -6.78 1.78 4.91
N ILE A 56 -7.52 2.88 5.09
CA ILE A 56 -7.48 4.03 4.17
C ILE A 56 -6.06 4.62 4.11
N MET A 57 -5.42 4.84 5.26
CA MET A 57 -4.08 5.42 5.32
C MET A 57 -3.01 4.49 4.74
N ALA A 58 -3.11 3.19 4.96
CA ALA A 58 -2.18 2.21 4.41
C ALA A 58 -2.25 2.17 2.87
N ASP A 59 -3.45 2.05 2.31
CA ASP A 59 -3.68 1.95 0.87
C ASP A 59 -3.33 3.24 0.11
N THR A 60 -3.53 4.39 0.76
CA THR A 60 -3.25 5.70 0.13
C THR A 60 -1.84 6.24 0.43
N GLY A 61 -1.00 5.49 1.16
CA GLY A 61 0.30 5.97 1.61
C GLY A 61 0.17 7.30 2.40
N SER A 62 -0.72 7.31 3.39
CA SER A 62 -1.09 8.53 4.15
C SER A 62 -1.57 9.67 3.24
N PHE A 63 -2.48 9.35 2.33
CA PHE A 63 -3.11 10.28 1.36
C PHE A 63 -2.17 10.83 0.29
N SER A 64 -1.07 10.14 0.02
CA SER A 64 -0.10 10.54 -1.02
C SER A 64 -0.50 10.11 -2.43
N HIS A 65 -1.39 9.14 -2.56
CA HIS A 65 -1.92 8.63 -3.83
C HIS A 65 -3.34 8.08 -3.65
N ASN A 66 -4.09 7.99 -4.74
CA ASN A 66 -5.48 7.51 -4.79
C ASN A 66 -6.44 8.18 -3.78
N ALA A 67 -6.16 9.42 -3.37
CA ALA A 67 -6.90 10.15 -2.35
C ALA A 67 -7.37 11.54 -2.77
N ASP A 68 -7.58 11.78 -4.06
CA ASP A 68 -7.96 13.10 -4.61
C ASP A 68 -9.47 13.38 -4.47
N ARG A 69 -10.26 12.37 -4.06
CA ARG A 69 -11.72 12.53 -3.95
C ARG A 69 -12.11 13.19 -2.62
N PRO A 70 -12.91 14.27 -2.66
CA PRO A 70 -13.40 14.89 -1.42
C PRO A 70 -14.22 13.94 -0.54
N ALA A 71 -14.81 12.88 -1.11
CA ALA A 71 -15.57 11.87 -0.38
C ALA A 71 -14.68 11.14 0.64
N THR A 72 -13.49 10.72 0.24
CA THR A 72 -12.50 10.08 1.12
C THR A 72 -12.20 10.92 2.36
N TYR A 73 -11.96 12.23 2.19
CA TYR A 73 -11.68 13.13 3.32
C TYR A 73 -12.88 13.36 4.24
N ARG A 74 -14.11 13.33 3.71
CA ARG A 74 -15.32 13.37 4.55
C ARG A 74 -15.43 12.14 5.44
N ILE A 75 -15.12 10.96 4.90
CA ILE A 75 -15.09 9.71 5.67
C ILE A 75 -13.99 9.77 6.73
N VAL A 76 -12.79 10.21 6.38
CA VAL A 76 -11.68 10.40 7.33
C VAL A 76 -12.07 11.34 8.47
N SER A 77 -12.72 12.49 8.16
CA SER A 77 -13.22 13.41 9.19
C SER A 77 -14.17 12.70 10.16
N ARG A 78 -15.12 11.96 9.63
CA ARG A 78 -16.09 11.21 10.47
C ARG A 78 -15.43 10.14 11.33
N LEU A 79 -14.44 9.40 10.77
CA LEU A 79 -13.70 8.41 11.55
C LEU A 79 -12.91 9.05 12.70
N ILE A 80 -12.34 10.24 12.48
CA ILE A 80 -11.67 11.01 13.53
C ILE A 80 -12.68 11.51 14.57
N GLU A 81 -13.86 11.98 14.17
CA GLU A 81 -14.95 12.37 15.08
C GLU A 81 -15.43 11.20 15.96
N MET A 82 -15.38 9.96 15.43
CA MET A 82 -15.63 8.72 16.16
C MET A 82 -14.48 8.32 17.10
N GLY A 83 -13.38 9.08 17.11
CA GLY A 83 -12.27 8.92 18.04
C GLY A 83 -11.04 8.18 17.46
N ALA A 84 -10.97 7.95 16.16
CA ALA A 84 -9.76 7.39 15.53
C ALA A 84 -8.59 8.38 15.69
N ASP A 85 -7.46 7.87 16.17
CA ASP A 85 -6.25 8.67 16.39
C ASP A 85 -5.33 8.58 15.16
N LYS A 86 -5.49 9.52 14.25
CA LYS A 86 -4.72 9.59 13.00
C LYS A 86 -3.21 9.69 13.25
N GLU A 87 -2.76 10.42 14.26
CA GLU A 87 -1.33 10.61 14.53
C GLU A 87 -0.69 9.32 15.02
N ARG A 88 -1.36 8.61 15.92
CA ARG A 88 -0.93 7.30 16.39
C ARG A 88 -0.90 6.28 15.24
N ILE A 89 -1.94 6.24 14.40
CA ILE A 89 -1.99 5.36 13.23
C ILE A 89 -0.84 5.67 12.29
N ASN A 90 -0.59 6.94 11.97
CA ASN A 90 0.54 7.34 11.11
C ASN A 90 1.89 6.92 11.68
N THR A 91 2.07 7.08 12.99
CA THR A 91 3.31 6.67 13.66
C THR A 91 3.51 5.15 13.55
N LEU A 92 2.48 4.36 13.81
CA LEU A 92 2.56 2.90 13.74
C LEU A 92 2.79 2.38 12.32
N LEU A 93 2.19 2.98 11.30
CA LEU A 93 2.31 2.55 9.92
C LEU A 93 3.64 2.99 9.26
N PHE A 94 4.08 4.23 9.53
CA PHE A 94 5.13 4.85 8.70
C PHE A 94 6.36 5.32 9.49
N ASN A 95 6.31 5.35 10.83
CA ASN A 95 7.38 5.86 11.68
C ASN A 95 7.78 4.89 12.80
N ASN A 96 7.55 3.59 12.62
CA ASN A 96 7.86 2.55 13.62
C ASN A 96 8.71 1.43 13.03
N PHE A 97 9.74 1.80 12.28
CA PHE A 97 10.63 0.84 11.62
C PHE A 97 11.86 0.52 12.49
N SER A 98 12.37 -0.70 12.35
CA SER A 98 13.60 -1.12 13.00
C SER A 98 14.83 -0.42 12.39
N GLU A 99 15.89 -0.24 13.18
CA GLU A 99 17.18 0.26 12.67
C GLU A 99 17.69 -0.61 11.51
N LYS A 100 17.57 -1.93 11.62
CA LYS A 100 18.00 -2.89 10.59
C LYS A 100 17.28 -2.66 9.27
N ARG A 101 15.97 -2.47 9.31
CA ARG A 101 15.17 -2.12 8.11
C ARG A 101 15.65 -0.82 7.48
N MET A 102 15.92 0.21 8.28
CA MET A 102 16.41 1.49 7.78
C MET A 102 17.80 1.37 7.14
N ARG A 103 18.69 0.55 7.73
CA ARG A 103 20.00 0.26 7.15
C ARG A 103 19.91 -0.55 5.87
N LEU A 104 19.04 -1.56 5.81
CA LEU A 104 18.77 -2.33 4.60
C LEU A 104 18.22 -1.44 3.48
N LEU A 105 17.30 -0.51 3.78
CA LEU A 105 16.83 0.48 2.83
C LEU A 105 17.97 1.37 2.33
N GLY A 106 18.81 1.89 3.23
CA GLY A 106 19.96 2.70 2.88
C GLY A 106 20.94 1.96 1.95
N HIS A 107 21.24 0.70 2.25
CA HIS A 107 22.05 -0.18 1.39
C HIS A 107 21.38 -0.36 0.02
N CYS A 108 20.09 -0.69 -0.01
CA CYS A 108 19.36 -0.90 -1.25
C CYS A 108 19.39 0.34 -2.16
N LEU A 109 19.15 1.52 -1.60
CA LEU A 109 19.14 2.78 -2.38
C LEU A 109 20.52 3.21 -2.83
N SER A 110 21.56 3.03 -2.01
CA SER A 110 22.90 3.51 -2.31
C SER A 110 23.76 2.56 -3.15
N GLN A 111 23.53 1.24 -3.05
CA GLN A 111 24.38 0.22 -3.65
C GLN A 111 23.66 -0.64 -4.69
N LYS A 112 22.33 -0.71 -4.65
CA LYS A 112 21.53 -1.66 -5.42
C LYS A 112 20.49 -1.01 -6.33
N MET A 113 20.44 0.31 -6.38
CA MET A 113 19.53 1.04 -7.26
C MET A 113 20.25 1.40 -8.56
N GLU A 114 19.71 0.94 -9.68
CA GLU A 114 20.11 1.36 -11.02
C GLU A 114 19.01 2.17 -11.68
N ILE A 115 19.41 3.26 -12.34
CA ILE A 115 18.50 4.16 -13.05
C ILE A 115 18.74 4.02 -14.57
N PHE A 116 17.63 3.85 -15.30
CA PHE A 116 17.62 3.76 -16.75
C PHE A 116 16.84 4.94 -17.35
N PRO A 117 17.48 6.11 -17.56
CA PRO A 117 16.78 7.32 -17.99
C PRO A 117 16.10 7.17 -19.35
N SER A 118 16.71 6.43 -20.27
CA SER A 118 16.16 6.18 -21.62
C SER A 118 14.86 5.39 -21.62
N CYS A 119 14.64 4.58 -20.58
CA CYS A 119 13.44 3.77 -20.39
C CYS A 119 12.52 4.34 -19.28
N HIS A 120 12.84 5.50 -18.72
CA HIS A 120 12.12 6.08 -17.59
C HIS A 120 11.90 5.11 -16.42
N SER A 121 12.84 4.23 -16.17
CA SER A 121 12.71 3.14 -15.20
C SER A 121 13.87 3.06 -14.21
N ALA A 122 13.63 2.39 -13.11
CA ALA A 122 14.63 2.07 -12.11
C ALA A 122 14.48 0.62 -11.65
N LEU A 123 15.60 0.03 -11.27
CA LEU A 123 15.71 -1.33 -10.79
C LEU A 123 16.41 -1.34 -9.44
N MET A 124 15.95 -2.17 -8.54
CA MET A 124 16.65 -2.52 -7.31
C MET A 124 16.67 -4.02 -7.11
N TRP A 125 17.67 -4.52 -6.40
CA TRP A 125 17.72 -5.93 -6.03
C TRP A 125 18.43 -6.15 -4.69
N LEU A 126 18.11 -7.26 -4.05
CA LEU A 126 18.79 -7.77 -2.86
C LEU A 126 19.04 -9.26 -3.03
N SER A 127 20.27 -9.68 -2.77
CA SER A 127 20.63 -11.11 -2.72
C SER A 127 20.20 -11.72 -1.40
N LYS A 128 20.15 -13.06 -1.38
CA LYS A 128 19.87 -13.83 -0.17
C LYS A 128 20.91 -13.59 0.94
N GLU A 129 22.17 -13.41 0.56
CA GLU A 129 23.27 -13.10 1.48
C GLU A 129 23.06 -11.73 2.13
N GLU A 130 22.68 -10.73 1.37
CA GLU A 130 22.40 -9.37 1.87
C GLU A 130 21.18 -9.38 2.80
N LEU A 131 20.12 -10.06 2.43
CA LEU A 131 18.96 -10.22 3.29
C LEU A 131 19.34 -10.86 4.65
N LYS A 132 20.24 -11.84 4.64
CA LYS A 132 20.75 -12.48 5.86
C LYS A 132 21.66 -11.54 6.66
N GLU A 133 22.55 -10.79 6.01
CA GLU A 133 23.45 -9.82 6.66
C GLU A 133 22.67 -8.78 7.45
N TYR A 134 21.57 -8.28 6.90
CA TYR A 134 20.70 -7.30 7.56
C TYR A 134 19.64 -7.91 8.47
N ASP A 135 19.68 -9.24 8.71
CA ASP A 135 18.71 -9.95 9.55
C ASP A 135 17.25 -9.64 9.12
N PHE A 136 17.02 -9.79 7.82
CA PHE A 136 15.73 -9.49 7.18
C PHE A 136 14.59 -10.33 7.80
N HIS A 137 13.50 -9.67 8.12
CA HIS A 137 12.22 -10.28 8.48
C HIS A 137 11.15 -9.98 7.43
N HIS A 138 10.19 -10.88 7.31
CA HIS A 138 9.08 -10.70 6.37
C HIS A 138 8.36 -9.36 6.66
N GLY A 139 8.22 -8.53 5.64
CA GLY A 139 7.66 -7.18 5.75
C GLY A 139 8.70 -6.04 5.77
N ASP A 140 9.97 -6.31 6.10
CA ASP A 140 11.00 -5.26 6.19
C ASP A 140 11.25 -4.51 4.87
N THR A 141 10.97 -5.12 3.73
CA THR A 141 11.14 -4.50 2.41
C THR A 141 9.84 -3.91 1.84
N GLU A 142 8.77 -3.89 2.65
CA GLU A 142 7.50 -3.30 2.19
C GLU A 142 7.70 -1.81 1.85
N GLY A 143 7.21 -1.42 0.68
CA GLY A 143 7.35 -0.05 0.19
C GLY A 143 8.71 0.31 -0.44
N PHE A 144 9.76 -0.55 -0.38
CA PHE A 144 11.06 -0.23 -0.98
C PHE A 144 10.96 0.08 -2.47
N VAL A 145 10.17 -0.68 -3.20
CA VAL A 145 9.93 -0.49 -4.64
C VAL A 145 9.39 0.89 -5.01
N ASN A 146 8.79 1.62 -4.05
CA ASN A 146 8.23 2.94 -4.31
C ASN A 146 9.28 4.06 -4.30
N TYR A 147 10.42 3.89 -3.60
CA TYR A 147 11.40 4.97 -3.46
C TYR A 147 11.95 5.48 -4.79
N PRO A 148 12.34 4.61 -5.75
CA PRO A 148 12.87 5.11 -7.02
C PRO A 148 11.85 5.88 -7.86
N LEU A 149 10.53 5.71 -7.64
CA LEU A 149 9.51 6.53 -8.29
C LEU A 149 9.59 8.02 -7.91
N SER A 150 10.24 8.35 -6.79
CA SER A 150 10.50 9.73 -6.38
C SER A 150 11.58 10.41 -7.22
N VAL A 151 12.36 9.67 -7.99
CA VAL A 151 13.37 10.23 -8.89
C VAL A 151 12.65 10.88 -10.08
N LYS A 152 13.08 12.11 -10.42
CA LYS A 152 12.52 12.86 -11.54
C LYS A 152 12.70 12.08 -12.86
N GLY A 153 11.61 11.90 -13.59
CA GLY A 153 11.60 11.22 -14.88
C GLY A 153 11.42 9.71 -14.81
N ILE A 154 11.41 9.10 -13.62
CA ILE A 154 11.15 7.66 -13.47
C ILE A 154 9.63 7.44 -13.34
N VAL A 155 9.09 6.52 -14.14
CA VAL A 155 7.66 6.16 -14.17
C VAL A 155 7.41 4.70 -13.84
N PHE A 156 8.44 3.85 -13.91
CA PHE A 156 8.33 2.42 -13.62
C PHE A 156 9.50 1.96 -12.75
N THR A 157 9.22 1.09 -11.78
CA THR A 157 10.25 0.48 -10.94
C THR A 157 10.01 -1.01 -10.75
N ALA A 158 11.11 -1.74 -10.66
CA ALA A 158 11.13 -3.16 -10.32
C ALA A 158 12.07 -3.39 -9.13
N PHE A 159 11.64 -4.25 -8.21
CA PHE A 159 12.45 -4.66 -7.07
C PHE A 159 12.49 -6.18 -7.00
N PHE A 160 13.68 -6.73 -7.03
CA PHE A 160 13.95 -8.17 -7.01
C PHE A 160 14.54 -8.56 -5.65
N MET A 161 14.03 -9.62 -5.07
CA MET A 161 14.60 -10.23 -3.87
C MET A 161 14.86 -11.72 -4.10
N GLU A 162 16.08 -12.15 -3.90
CA GLU A 162 16.46 -13.55 -3.94
C GLU A 162 16.05 -14.22 -2.62
N MET A 163 15.02 -15.05 -2.70
CA MET A 163 14.57 -15.89 -1.60
C MET A 163 15.22 -17.29 -1.69
N SER A 164 14.98 -18.15 -0.71
CA SER A 164 15.63 -19.46 -0.67
C SER A 164 15.38 -20.33 -1.91
N ASN A 165 14.18 -20.26 -2.50
CA ASN A 165 13.77 -21.15 -3.59
C ASN A 165 13.10 -20.39 -4.78
N TYR A 166 13.00 -19.07 -4.71
CA TYR A 166 12.37 -18.26 -5.74
C TYR A 166 12.91 -16.82 -5.69
N ILE A 167 12.66 -16.06 -6.73
CA ILE A 167 12.89 -14.62 -6.74
C ILE A 167 11.52 -13.94 -6.57
N LYS A 168 11.36 -13.14 -5.51
CA LYS A 168 10.20 -12.27 -5.36
C LYS A 168 10.43 -11.01 -6.18
N ILE A 169 9.48 -10.69 -7.05
CA ILE A 169 9.51 -9.48 -7.87
C ILE A 169 8.33 -8.60 -7.47
N SER A 170 8.60 -7.31 -7.30
CA SER A 170 7.58 -6.29 -7.08
C SER A 170 7.71 -5.22 -8.14
N PHE A 171 6.61 -4.89 -8.80
CA PHE A 171 6.53 -3.81 -9.78
C PHE A 171 5.70 -2.65 -9.23
N ARG A 172 6.09 -1.43 -9.59
CA ARG A 172 5.27 -0.24 -9.34
C ARG A 172 5.44 0.74 -10.49
N SER A 173 4.38 1.49 -10.74
CA SER A 173 4.38 2.54 -11.76
C SER A 173 3.59 3.76 -11.29
N LYS A 174 3.78 4.86 -12.00
CA LYS A 174 2.98 6.08 -11.84
C LYS A 174 2.51 6.58 -13.20
N GLY A 175 1.45 7.41 -13.20
CA GLY A 175 0.82 7.88 -14.43
C GLY A 175 0.08 6.76 -15.17
N ASN A 176 0.14 6.78 -16.49
CA ASN A 176 -0.62 5.86 -17.36
C ASN A 176 0.12 4.54 -17.69
N PHE A 177 1.23 4.25 -17.01
CA PHE A 177 1.97 3.02 -17.25
C PHE A 177 1.37 1.87 -16.42
N ALA A 178 0.85 0.85 -17.08
CA ALA A 178 0.14 -0.26 -16.45
C ALA A 178 1.12 -1.36 -16.00
N ALA A 179 1.68 -1.23 -14.79
CA ALA A 179 2.62 -2.21 -14.24
C ALA A 179 1.97 -3.58 -13.95
N ASN A 180 0.67 -3.63 -13.76
CA ASN A 180 -0.11 -4.87 -13.55
C ASN A 180 -0.14 -5.79 -14.78
N GLU A 181 0.13 -5.27 -15.99
CA GLU A 181 0.22 -6.10 -17.20
C GLU A 181 1.49 -6.97 -17.24
N PHE A 182 2.44 -6.74 -16.31
CA PHE A 182 3.71 -7.49 -16.19
C PHE A 182 3.74 -8.48 -15.03
N SER A 183 2.67 -8.61 -14.26
CA SER A 183 2.62 -9.44 -13.04
C SER A 183 1.85 -10.75 -13.23
#